data_616851a9c8463dc6778fc38ee5c75423
#
_entry.id   616851a9c8463dc6778fc38ee5c75423
#
_cell.length_a   1.000
_cell.length_b   1.000
_cell.length_c   1.000
_cell.angle_alpha   90.00
_cell.angle_beta   90.00
_cell.angle_gamma   90.00
#
_symmetry.space_group_name_H-M   'P 1'
#
loop_
_entity.id
_entity.type
_entity.pdbx_description
1 polymer ?
#
loop_
_entity_poly.entity_id
_entity_poly.type
_entity_poly.pdbx_seq_one_letter_code
_entity_poly.pdbx_strand_id
1 'polypeptide(L)'
;KAKSLQLKNFRNYSELELSLSPNINVLLGENAQGKTNILEGIWYAALGRSHRAKNDGELIRWAEKKGRLFLRLDRKSAINTLELRFFKGERRHIFKNGQEIARRELIGVFNAVLFSPEDLLLIKGAPEGRRRFLNMELSQADPAYFYDLAVYTRLLNQRNALLKKLRDQGGNSAQLSPWDEQLAAAAARVVKRRQKAVADLSRLAGAIHQRLTAGEENLTVAYQLHNAVNDMADPSVSWYNEMLKKAESVDIRRGSTSVGPHLDDLSLTVNGVDLRVYGSQGQQRTGVLSLKLAELEFLRAAAGEYPVLLLDDVMSELDRG
;
A
#
# COMPACT_ATOMS: atom_id res chain seq x y z
N LYS A 1 15.27 8.16 11.66
CA LYS A 1 14.43 8.37 12.86
C LYS A 1 13.67 9.68 12.73
N ALA A 2 12.40 9.74 13.17
CA ALA A 2 11.65 10.98 13.29
C ALA A 2 12.15 11.75 14.53
N LYS A 3 12.38 13.06 14.40
CA LYS A 3 12.87 13.93 15.47
C LYS A 3 11.82 14.89 16.00
N SER A 4 11.04 15.46 15.11
CA SER A 4 9.93 16.34 15.51
C SER A 4 8.85 16.32 14.45
N LEU A 5 7.61 16.46 14.92
CA LEU A 5 6.41 16.60 14.10
C LEU A 5 5.70 17.90 14.47
N GLN A 6 5.35 18.68 13.46
CA GLN A 6 4.46 19.83 13.61
C GLN A 6 3.24 19.61 12.74
N LEU A 7 2.08 19.83 13.31
CA LEU A 7 0.79 19.78 12.63
C LEU A 7 0.10 21.13 12.80
N LYS A 8 -0.42 21.69 11.73
CA LYS A 8 -1.24 22.90 11.77
C LYS A 8 -2.51 22.72 10.96
N ASN A 9 -3.66 22.95 11.59
CA ASN A 9 -4.98 22.70 11.01
C ASN A 9 -5.10 21.29 10.39
N PHE A 10 -4.62 20.27 11.13
CA PHE A 10 -4.61 18.88 10.69
C PHE A 10 -5.56 18.06 11.58
N ARG A 11 -6.58 17.47 10.99
CA ARG A 11 -7.60 16.69 11.70
C ARG A 11 -8.24 17.52 12.84
N ASN A 12 -8.08 17.08 14.09
CA ASN A 12 -8.57 17.79 15.28
C ASN A 12 -7.60 18.86 15.81
N TYR A 13 -6.34 18.86 15.33
CA TYR A 13 -5.33 19.78 15.81
C TYR A 13 -5.42 21.14 15.11
N SER A 14 -5.56 22.21 15.87
CA SER A 14 -5.29 23.58 15.39
C SER A 14 -3.79 23.80 15.21
N GLU A 15 -3.03 23.41 16.22
CA GLU A 15 -1.58 23.41 16.23
C GLU A 15 -1.07 22.33 17.19
N LEU A 16 -0.05 21.61 16.78
CA LEU A 16 0.68 20.62 17.58
C LEU A 16 2.15 20.72 17.22
N GLU A 17 3.00 20.80 18.23
CA GLU A 17 4.43 20.59 18.10
C GLU A 17 4.87 19.47 19.03
N LEU A 18 5.53 18.46 18.49
CA LEU A 18 5.94 17.27 19.20
C LEU A 18 7.42 16.98 18.93
N SER A 19 8.23 16.96 19.97
CA SER A 19 9.59 16.43 19.93
C SER A 19 9.56 14.93 20.17
N LEU A 20 10.22 14.16 19.33
CA LEU A 20 10.21 12.71 19.36
C LEU A 20 11.54 12.16 19.87
N SER A 21 11.48 11.23 20.83
CA SER A 21 12.62 10.44 21.26
C SER A 21 13.13 9.56 20.10
N PRO A 22 14.45 9.32 20.02
CA PRO A 22 15.01 8.49 18.95
C PRO A 22 14.59 7.00 19.00
N ASN A 23 14.06 6.53 20.10
CA ASN A 23 13.71 5.12 20.32
C ASN A 23 12.19 4.92 20.38
N ILE A 24 11.61 4.93 21.55
CA ILE A 24 10.19 4.66 21.80
C ILE A 24 9.51 5.96 22.24
N ASN A 25 8.37 6.24 21.62
CA ASN A 25 7.48 7.32 22.00
C ASN A 25 6.11 6.72 22.32
N VAL A 26 5.58 6.98 23.50
CA VAL A 26 4.28 6.48 23.94
C VAL A 26 3.32 7.67 24.02
N LEU A 27 2.24 7.60 23.25
CA LEU A 27 1.18 8.61 23.23
C LEU A 27 0.05 8.16 24.17
N LEU A 28 -0.06 8.83 25.32
CA LEU A 28 -1.10 8.56 26.30
C LEU A 28 -2.19 9.63 26.27
N GLY A 29 -3.40 9.26 26.60
CA GLY A 29 -4.56 10.18 26.70
C GLY A 29 -5.86 9.43 26.46
N GLU A 30 -6.97 10.09 26.71
CA GLU A 30 -8.32 9.56 26.52
C GLU A 30 -8.62 9.27 25.04
N ASN A 31 -9.69 8.51 24.78
CA ASN A 31 -10.14 8.24 23.42
C ASN A 31 -10.59 9.55 22.74
N ALA A 32 -10.47 9.58 21.43
CA ALA A 32 -10.79 10.75 20.58
C ALA A 32 -9.89 11.99 20.77
N GLN A 33 -8.85 11.97 21.59
CA GLN A 33 -7.90 13.09 21.75
C GLN A 33 -6.94 13.29 20.58
N GLY A 34 -6.94 12.40 19.60
CA GLY A 34 -6.16 12.56 18.36
C GLY A 34 -4.87 11.75 18.28
N LYS A 35 -4.61 10.80 19.20
CA LYS A 35 -3.42 9.92 19.15
C LYS A 35 -3.22 9.29 17.77
N THR A 36 -4.26 8.68 17.23
CA THR A 36 -4.27 8.12 15.86
C THR A 36 -3.97 9.18 14.78
N ASN A 37 -4.38 10.43 14.97
CA ASN A 37 -4.12 11.50 13.99
C ASN A 37 -2.62 11.91 13.95
N ILE A 38 -1.89 11.75 15.05
CA ILE A 38 -0.43 11.92 15.08
C ILE A 38 0.24 10.82 14.25
N LEU A 39 -0.16 9.56 14.48
CA LEU A 39 0.35 8.41 13.72
C LEU A 39 0.00 8.56 12.22
N GLU A 40 -1.24 8.97 11.91
CA GLU A 40 -1.67 9.26 10.55
C GLU A 40 -0.80 10.34 9.88
N GLY A 41 -0.42 11.37 10.62
CA GLY A 41 0.48 12.41 10.10
C GLY A 41 1.84 11.86 9.70
N ILE A 42 2.48 11.05 10.57
CA ILE A 42 3.78 10.41 10.26
C ILE A 42 3.64 9.46 9.08
N TRP A 43 2.61 8.60 9.08
CA TRP A 43 2.29 7.70 7.98
C TRP A 43 2.09 8.45 6.67
N TYR A 44 1.33 9.54 6.71
CA TYR A 44 1.08 10.37 5.54
C TYR A 44 2.36 11.01 4.99
N ALA A 45 3.26 11.44 5.87
CA ALA A 45 4.55 11.99 5.46
C ALA A 45 5.45 10.95 4.75
N ALA A 46 5.31 9.65 5.06
CA ALA A 46 6.05 8.58 4.38
C ALA A 46 5.49 8.26 3.00
N LEU A 47 4.17 8.16 2.87
CA LEU A 47 3.49 7.60 1.70
C LEU A 47 2.77 8.63 0.83
N GLY A 48 2.61 9.86 1.32
CA GLY A 48 1.78 10.87 0.69
C GLY A 48 0.32 10.40 0.51
N ARG A 49 -0.17 9.54 1.42
CA ARG A 49 -1.53 8.99 1.42
C ARG A 49 -1.93 8.61 2.84
N SER A 50 -3.13 8.98 3.23
CA SER A 50 -3.73 8.50 4.47
C SER A 50 -4.21 7.05 4.32
N HIS A 51 -4.18 6.30 5.42
CA HIS A 51 -4.82 4.99 5.51
C HIS A 51 -6.34 5.12 5.73
N ARG A 52 -6.83 6.26 6.25
CA ARG A 52 -8.21 6.52 6.62
C ARG A 52 -8.94 7.49 5.70
N ALA A 53 -8.27 8.58 5.27
CA ALA A 53 -8.88 9.60 4.43
C ALA A 53 -8.91 9.18 2.95
N LYS A 54 -10.01 9.50 2.27
CA LYS A 54 -10.17 9.29 0.82
C LYS A 54 -9.45 10.36 0.01
N ASN A 55 -9.42 11.59 0.52
CA ASN A 55 -8.78 12.74 -0.12
C ASN A 55 -8.10 13.64 0.91
N ASP A 56 -7.20 14.51 0.45
CA ASP A 56 -6.39 15.36 1.31
C ASP A 56 -7.21 16.43 2.05
N GLY A 57 -8.37 16.81 1.51
CA GLY A 57 -9.27 17.76 2.15
C GLY A 57 -9.83 17.26 3.49
N GLU A 58 -9.94 15.94 3.65
CA GLU A 58 -10.38 15.32 4.90
C GLU A 58 -9.33 15.37 6.02
N LEU A 59 -8.07 15.65 5.67
CA LEU A 59 -6.99 15.84 6.64
C LEU A 59 -6.98 17.24 7.23
N ILE A 60 -7.61 18.21 6.54
CA ILE A 60 -7.68 19.58 6.99
C ILE A 60 -8.72 19.70 8.12
N ARG A 61 -8.38 20.44 9.17
CA ARG A 61 -9.26 20.70 10.30
C ARG A 61 -10.60 21.30 9.83
N TRP A 62 -11.68 20.89 10.47
CA TRP A 62 -13.02 21.38 10.15
C TRP A 62 -13.05 22.93 10.14
N ALA A 63 -13.75 23.49 9.15
CA ALA A 63 -13.89 24.91 8.87
C ALA A 63 -12.62 25.61 8.33
N GLU A 64 -11.48 24.94 8.29
CA GLU A 64 -10.24 25.49 7.74
C GLU A 64 -10.11 25.23 6.22
N LYS A 65 -9.37 26.10 5.52
CA LYS A 65 -9.13 25.98 4.08
C LYS A 65 -7.77 25.35 3.74
N LYS A 66 -6.85 25.37 4.70
CA LYS A 66 -5.48 24.87 4.53
C LYS A 66 -4.98 24.20 5.80
N GLY A 67 -4.12 23.20 5.61
CA GLY A 67 -3.42 22.52 6.69
C GLY A 67 -1.95 22.32 6.33
N ARG A 68 -1.12 22.03 7.34
CA ARG A 68 0.32 21.81 7.18
C ARG A 68 0.76 20.66 8.08
N LEU A 69 1.65 19.84 7.54
CA LEU A 69 2.41 18.85 8.26
C LEU A 69 3.90 19.14 8.01
N PHE A 70 4.70 19.19 9.06
CA PHE A 70 6.13 19.31 8.97
C PHE A 70 6.78 18.21 9.82
N LEU A 71 7.69 17.46 9.22
CA LEU A 71 8.41 16.36 9.85
C LEU A 71 9.92 16.54 9.68
N ARG A 72 10.65 16.51 10.79
CA ARG A 72 12.11 16.47 10.79
C ARG A 72 12.58 15.05 11.00
N LEU A 73 13.44 14.58 10.11
CA LEU A 73 13.97 13.24 10.06
C LEU A 73 15.50 13.26 10.27
N ASP A 74 15.98 12.35 11.08
CA ASP A 74 17.40 12.05 11.21
C ASP A 74 17.66 10.70 10.51
N ARG A 75 18.42 10.75 9.43
CA ARG A 75 18.87 9.55 8.69
C ARG A 75 20.39 9.39 8.87
N LYS A 76 20.90 8.18 8.62
CA LYS A 76 22.33 7.85 8.76
C LYS A 76 23.26 8.83 8.01
N SER A 77 22.80 9.46 6.94
CA SER A 77 23.59 10.31 6.06
C SER A 77 23.28 11.81 6.17
N ALA A 78 22.12 12.21 6.67
CA ALA A 78 21.71 13.62 6.73
C ALA A 78 20.42 13.84 7.53
N ILE A 79 20.25 15.06 8.04
CA ILE A 79 18.96 15.55 8.53
C ILE A 79 18.12 15.95 7.33
N ASN A 80 16.91 15.41 7.24
CA ASN A 80 15.96 15.80 6.21
C ASN A 80 14.73 16.44 6.85
N THR A 81 14.16 17.40 6.17
CA THR A 81 12.85 17.97 6.50
C THR A 81 11.85 17.66 5.40
N LEU A 82 10.66 17.27 5.80
CA LEU A 82 9.52 17.11 4.92
C LEU A 82 8.43 18.08 5.34
N GLU A 83 7.89 18.82 4.41
CA GLU A 83 6.74 19.67 4.63
C GLU A 83 5.66 19.35 3.59
N LEU A 84 4.45 19.10 4.06
CA LEU A 84 3.29 18.89 3.21
C LEU A 84 2.24 19.95 3.53
N ARG A 85 1.85 20.69 2.49
CA ARG A 85 0.83 21.74 2.58
C ARG A 85 -0.42 21.27 1.86
N PHE A 86 -1.53 21.29 2.56
CA PHE A 86 -2.84 20.87 2.06
C PHE A 86 -3.72 22.07 1.80
N PHE A 87 -4.50 21.99 0.73
CA PHE A 87 -5.47 23.01 0.36
C PHE A 87 -6.79 22.33 -0.02
N LYS A 88 -7.90 22.90 0.41
CA LYS A 88 -9.22 22.35 0.11
C LYS A 88 -9.55 22.57 -1.37
N GLY A 89 -9.75 21.48 -2.12
CA GLY A 89 -10.07 21.54 -3.55
C GLY A 89 -8.87 21.74 -4.49
N GLU A 90 -7.64 21.81 -3.95
CA GLU A 90 -6.44 21.99 -4.74
C GLU A 90 -5.44 20.83 -4.53
N ARG A 91 -4.38 20.82 -5.34
CA ARG A 91 -3.28 19.87 -5.14
C ARG A 91 -2.45 20.30 -3.93
N ARG A 92 -2.01 19.29 -3.16
CA ARG A 92 -1.01 19.50 -2.11
C ARG A 92 0.35 19.86 -2.70
N HIS A 93 1.12 20.60 -1.93
CA HIS A 93 2.53 20.85 -2.20
C HIS A 93 3.40 20.07 -1.22
N ILE A 94 4.47 19.48 -1.71
CA ILE A 94 5.40 18.65 -0.94
C ILE A 94 6.80 19.27 -1.07
N PHE A 95 7.44 19.53 0.07
CA PHE A 95 8.78 20.08 0.11
C PHE A 95 9.71 19.14 0.86
N LYS A 96 10.89 18.91 0.32
CA LYS A 96 12.01 18.23 0.96
C LYS A 96 13.16 19.21 1.10
N ASN A 97 13.62 19.45 2.32
CA ASN A 97 14.67 20.42 2.62
C ASN A 97 14.40 21.82 2.02
N GLY A 98 13.13 22.24 2.04
CA GLY A 98 12.68 23.52 1.49
C GLY A 98 12.47 23.56 -0.03
N GLN A 99 12.86 22.53 -0.77
CA GLN A 99 12.63 22.44 -2.22
C GLN A 99 11.36 21.67 -2.50
N GLU A 100 10.52 22.18 -3.40
CA GLU A 100 9.31 21.48 -3.82
C GLU A 100 9.67 20.26 -4.66
N ILE A 101 9.04 19.14 -4.32
CA ILE A 101 9.27 17.83 -4.96
C ILE A 101 7.96 17.22 -5.44
N ALA A 102 8.04 16.37 -6.45
CA ALA A 102 6.90 15.57 -6.89
C ALA A 102 6.62 14.44 -5.89
N ARG A 103 5.36 13.96 -5.86
CA ARG A 103 4.96 12.84 -5.00
C ARG A 103 5.84 11.59 -5.15
N ARG A 104 6.32 11.31 -6.36
CA ARG A 104 7.19 10.17 -6.63
C ARG A 104 8.53 10.26 -5.87
N GLU A 105 8.98 11.48 -5.58
CA GLU A 105 10.24 11.75 -4.89
C GLU A 105 10.08 11.72 -3.36
N LEU A 106 8.82 11.75 -2.87
CA LEU A 106 8.50 11.56 -1.46
C LEU A 106 8.68 10.10 -1.05
N ILE A 107 8.24 9.17 -1.92
CA ILE A 107 8.30 7.73 -1.62
C ILE A 107 9.74 7.29 -1.48
N GLY A 108 10.06 6.62 -0.36
CA GLY A 108 11.41 6.18 -0.04
C GLY A 108 12.31 7.24 0.63
N VAL A 109 11.81 8.49 0.87
CA VAL A 109 12.53 9.44 1.73
C VAL A 109 12.69 8.85 3.12
N PHE A 110 11.66 8.23 3.66
CA PHE A 110 11.74 7.30 4.78
C PHE A 110 10.60 6.30 4.67
N ASN A 111 10.75 5.14 5.30
CA ASN A 111 9.73 4.10 5.29
C ASN A 111 9.01 4.07 6.64
N ALA A 112 7.73 3.75 6.61
CA ALA A 112 6.91 3.57 7.80
C ALA A 112 6.08 2.29 7.69
N VAL A 113 5.88 1.62 8.81
CA VAL A 113 4.96 0.48 8.97
C VAL A 113 3.96 0.84 10.04
N LEU A 114 2.69 0.73 9.72
CA LEU A 114 1.58 0.97 10.65
C LEU A 114 0.96 -0.37 11.03
N PHE A 115 0.86 -0.63 12.31
CA PHE A 115 0.02 -1.67 12.89
C PHE A 115 -1.27 -1.03 13.39
N SER A 116 -2.39 -1.56 12.99
CA SER A 116 -3.71 -1.08 13.36
C SER A 116 -4.72 -2.23 13.46
N PRO A 117 -5.85 -2.07 14.17
CA PRO A 117 -6.91 -3.08 14.22
C PRO A 117 -7.44 -3.45 12.82
N GLU A 118 -7.39 -2.53 11.87
CA GLU A 118 -7.81 -2.77 10.49
C GLU A 118 -6.92 -3.76 9.74
N ASP A 119 -5.72 -4.07 10.23
CA ASP A 119 -4.83 -5.04 9.57
C ASP A 119 -5.45 -6.44 9.46
N LEU A 120 -6.40 -6.78 10.33
CA LEU A 120 -7.17 -8.04 10.24
C LEU A 120 -7.98 -8.13 8.93
N LEU A 121 -8.30 -6.99 8.30
CA LEU A 121 -8.94 -6.93 6.98
C LEU A 121 -8.02 -7.44 5.86
N LEU A 122 -6.72 -7.58 6.08
CA LEU A 122 -5.82 -8.25 5.13
C LEU A 122 -6.22 -9.72 4.92
N ILE A 123 -6.78 -10.36 5.94
CA ILE A 123 -7.34 -11.72 5.82
C ILE A 123 -8.83 -11.67 5.51
N LYS A 124 -9.64 -10.99 6.34
CA LYS A 124 -11.11 -11.01 6.27
C LYS A 124 -11.68 -10.13 5.16
N GLY A 125 -10.95 -9.14 4.72
CA GLY A 125 -11.43 -8.12 3.79
C GLY A 125 -11.40 -8.55 2.32
N ALA A 126 -11.83 -7.60 1.47
CA ALA A 126 -11.84 -7.78 0.02
C ALA A 126 -10.41 -7.76 -0.59
N PRO A 127 -10.21 -8.35 -1.77
CA PRO A 127 -8.93 -8.34 -2.49
C PRO A 127 -8.33 -6.95 -2.71
N GLU A 128 -9.15 -5.93 -2.79
CA GLU A 128 -8.71 -4.54 -2.94
C GLU A 128 -7.79 -4.08 -1.78
N GLY A 129 -8.13 -4.47 -0.54
CA GLY A 129 -7.31 -4.17 0.65
C GLY A 129 -5.93 -4.80 0.56
N ARG A 130 -5.85 -6.07 0.15
CA ARG A 130 -4.58 -6.80 -0.03
C ARG A 130 -3.74 -6.23 -1.18
N ARG A 131 -4.36 -5.87 -2.30
CA ARG A 131 -3.67 -5.16 -3.39
C ARG A 131 -3.15 -3.80 -2.95
N ARG A 132 -3.93 -3.06 -2.15
CA ARG A 132 -3.51 -1.77 -1.60
C ARG A 132 -2.30 -1.93 -0.68
N PHE A 133 -2.33 -2.90 0.23
CA PHE A 133 -1.20 -3.27 1.08
C PHE A 133 0.04 -3.54 0.22
N LEU A 134 -0.03 -4.52 -0.69
CA LEU A 134 1.09 -4.88 -1.55
C LEU A 134 1.64 -3.69 -2.35
N ASN A 135 0.77 -2.85 -2.90
CA ASN A 135 1.19 -1.66 -3.64
C ASN A 135 1.92 -0.64 -2.75
N MET A 136 1.50 -0.48 -1.49
CA MET A 136 2.16 0.45 -0.57
C MET A 136 3.54 -0.06 -0.19
N GLU A 137 3.63 -1.33 0.18
CA GLU A 137 4.89 -1.93 0.63
C GLU A 137 5.92 -1.98 -0.49
N LEU A 138 5.52 -2.43 -1.68
CA LEU A 138 6.44 -2.43 -2.80
C LEU A 138 6.84 -1.03 -3.23
N SER A 139 5.95 -0.05 -3.17
CA SER A 139 6.30 1.33 -3.51
C SER A 139 7.35 1.90 -2.55
N GLN A 140 7.29 1.56 -1.27
CA GLN A 140 8.29 1.96 -0.28
C GLN A 140 9.64 1.25 -0.51
N ALA A 141 9.60 -0.03 -0.87
CA ALA A 141 10.80 -0.85 -1.06
C ALA A 141 11.50 -0.61 -2.41
N ASP A 142 10.73 -0.31 -3.46
CA ASP A 142 11.21 -0.25 -4.84
C ASP A 142 10.61 0.95 -5.60
N PRO A 143 11.35 2.05 -5.77
CA PRO A 143 10.89 3.21 -6.53
C PRO A 143 10.51 2.89 -7.98
N ALA A 144 11.14 1.87 -8.59
CA ALA A 144 10.81 1.46 -9.96
C ALA A 144 9.43 0.77 -10.00
N TYR A 145 9.04 0.04 -8.95
CA TYR A 145 7.68 -0.48 -8.84
C TYR A 145 6.63 0.65 -8.80
N PHE A 146 6.87 1.69 -8.02
CA PHE A 146 5.98 2.85 -7.97
C PHE A 146 5.76 3.47 -9.34
N TYR A 147 6.83 3.61 -10.12
CA TYR A 147 6.77 4.11 -11.50
C TYR A 147 5.96 3.18 -12.41
N ASP A 148 6.29 1.88 -12.42
CA ASP A 148 5.61 0.87 -13.24
C ASP A 148 4.11 0.80 -12.92
N LEU A 149 3.74 0.87 -11.64
CA LEU A 149 2.34 0.89 -11.19
C LEU A 149 1.61 2.15 -11.67
N ALA A 150 2.27 3.31 -11.64
CA ALA A 150 1.68 4.56 -12.12
C ALA A 150 1.45 4.53 -13.63
N VAL A 151 2.41 4.00 -14.40
CA VAL A 151 2.27 3.79 -15.86
C VAL A 151 1.12 2.84 -16.15
N TYR A 152 1.10 1.67 -15.49
CA TYR A 152 0.04 0.70 -15.64
C TYR A 152 -1.35 1.29 -15.36
N THR A 153 -1.49 2.01 -14.25
CA THR A 153 -2.77 2.62 -13.84
C THR A 153 -3.25 3.66 -14.87
N ARG A 154 -2.33 4.46 -15.41
CA ARG A 154 -2.66 5.43 -16.46
C ARG A 154 -3.17 4.73 -17.72
N LEU A 155 -2.45 3.72 -18.20
CA LEU A 155 -2.81 2.95 -19.39
C LEU A 155 -4.16 2.24 -19.21
N LEU A 156 -4.39 1.64 -18.05
CA LEU A 156 -5.66 1.01 -17.69
C LEU A 156 -6.83 2.01 -17.77
N ASN A 157 -6.66 3.21 -17.22
CA ASN A 157 -7.69 4.25 -17.27
C ASN A 157 -7.97 4.72 -18.70
N GLN A 158 -6.95 4.88 -19.53
CA GLN A 158 -7.07 5.27 -20.93
C GLN A 158 -7.78 4.19 -21.75
N ARG A 159 -7.38 2.92 -21.57
CA ARG A 159 -8.07 1.79 -22.20
C ARG A 159 -9.54 1.71 -21.78
N ASN A 160 -9.83 1.85 -20.49
CA ASN A 160 -11.21 1.83 -19.98
C ASN A 160 -12.05 3.00 -20.54
N ALA A 161 -11.46 4.17 -20.72
CA ALA A 161 -12.15 5.30 -21.36
C ALA A 161 -12.51 4.98 -22.83
N LEU A 162 -11.59 4.34 -23.57
CA LEU A 162 -11.87 3.90 -24.95
C LEU A 162 -12.92 2.78 -24.98
N LEU A 163 -12.85 1.80 -24.07
CA LEU A 163 -13.87 0.74 -23.98
C LEU A 163 -15.27 1.30 -23.75
N LYS A 164 -15.41 2.29 -22.86
CA LYS A 164 -16.70 2.98 -22.65
C LYS A 164 -17.19 3.68 -23.91
N LYS A 165 -16.29 4.38 -24.63
CA LYS A 165 -16.63 5.04 -25.89
C LYS A 165 -17.10 4.02 -26.95
N LEU A 166 -16.38 2.90 -27.11
CA LEU A 166 -16.75 1.84 -28.05
C LEU A 166 -18.08 1.18 -27.67
N ARG A 167 -18.36 0.98 -26.39
CA ARG A 167 -19.65 0.47 -25.92
C ARG A 167 -20.81 1.41 -26.23
N ASP A 168 -20.64 2.71 -25.96
CA ASP A 168 -21.73 3.69 -25.99
C ASP A 168 -21.98 4.28 -27.41
N GLN A 169 -20.93 4.37 -28.22
CA GLN A 169 -20.95 5.02 -29.51
C GLN A 169 -20.65 4.07 -30.69
N GLY A 170 -20.23 2.84 -30.38
CA GLY A 170 -19.69 1.95 -31.41
C GLY A 170 -18.31 2.38 -31.90
N GLY A 171 -17.83 1.73 -32.94
CA GLY A 171 -16.56 2.07 -33.58
C GLY A 171 -15.70 0.83 -33.86
N ASN A 172 -14.48 1.09 -34.34
CA ASN A 172 -13.54 0.03 -34.69
C ASN A 172 -12.72 -0.38 -33.42
N SER A 173 -12.86 -1.63 -33.00
CA SER A 173 -12.13 -2.20 -31.87
C SER A 173 -10.61 -2.26 -32.10
N ALA A 174 -10.14 -2.19 -33.34
CA ALA A 174 -8.71 -2.13 -33.66
C ALA A 174 -7.99 -0.93 -32.98
N GLN A 175 -8.74 0.09 -32.56
CA GLN A 175 -8.20 1.20 -31.76
C GLN A 175 -7.68 0.76 -30.39
N LEU A 176 -8.05 -0.41 -29.87
CA LEU A 176 -7.55 -0.97 -28.61
C LEU A 176 -6.12 -1.50 -28.72
N SER A 177 -5.68 -1.98 -29.90
CA SER A 177 -4.38 -2.65 -30.07
C SER A 177 -3.19 -1.88 -29.50
N PRO A 178 -3.00 -0.56 -29.79
CA PRO A 178 -1.87 0.17 -29.21
C PRO A 178 -1.91 0.30 -27.67
N TRP A 179 -3.12 0.30 -27.11
CA TRP A 179 -3.31 0.33 -25.65
C TRP A 179 -3.07 -1.04 -25.03
N ASP A 180 -3.48 -2.12 -25.69
CA ASP A 180 -3.31 -3.50 -25.26
C ASP A 180 -1.83 -3.85 -25.18
N GLU A 181 -1.04 -3.54 -26.19
CA GLU A 181 0.39 -3.77 -26.22
C GLU A 181 1.13 -3.05 -25.07
N GLN A 182 0.82 -1.77 -24.86
CA GLN A 182 1.43 -1.00 -23.79
C GLN A 182 0.98 -1.48 -22.41
N LEU A 183 -0.31 -1.81 -22.25
CA LEU A 183 -0.89 -2.31 -21.00
C LEU A 183 -0.31 -3.68 -20.65
N ALA A 184 -0.18 -4.60 -21.63
CA ALA A 184 0.45 -5.91 -21.46
C ALA A 184 1.89 -5.79 -20.95
N ALA A 185 2.68 -4.93 -21.59
CA ALA A 185 4.06 -4.69 -21.18
C ALA A 185 4.15 -4.10 -19.76
N ALA A 186 3.27 -3.17 -19.40
CA ALA A 186 3.22 -2.60 -18.05
C ALA A 186 2.72 -3.62 -17.02
N ALA A 187 1.70 -4.43 -17.34
CA ALA A 187 1.17 -5.49 -16.49
C ALA A 187 2.25 -6.53 -16.13
N ALA A 188 2.97 -7.02 -17.14
CA ALA A 188 4.04 -7.99 -16.93
C ALA A 188 5.14 -7.47 -15.98
N ARG A 189 5.55 -6.20 -16.10
CA ARG A 189 6.53 -5.60 -15.18
C ARG A 189 6.01 -5.53 -13.74
N VAL A 190 4.78 -5.07 -13.57
CA VAL A 190 4.14 -4.97 -12.24
C VAL A 190 4.04 -6.35 -11.59
N VAL A 191 3.56 -7.36 -12.31
CA VAL A 191 3.36 -8.71 -11.76
C VAL A 191 4.68 -9.39 -11.44
N LYS A 192 5.68 -9.28 -12.29
CA LYS A 192 7.04 -9.83 -12.02
C LYS A 192 7.60 -9.32 -10.68
N ARG A 193 7.45 -8.02 -10.42
CA ARG A 193 7.90 -7.43 -9.15
C ARG A 193 7.04 -7.88 -7.96
N ARG A 194 5.72 -7.99 -8.14
CA ARG A 194 4.83 -8.50 -7.09
C ARG A 194 5.14 -9.94 -6.72
N GLN A 195 5.30 -10.82 -7.70
CA GLN A 195 5.64 -12.23 -7.46
C GLN A 195 6.94 -12.37 -6.67
N LYS A 196 7.99 -11.63 -7.06
CA LYS A 196 9.25 -11.62 -6.31
C LYS A 196 9.07 -11.14 -4.87
N ALA A 197 8.38 -10.03 -4.67
CA ALA A 197 8.17 -9.47 -3.33
C ALA A 197 7.30 -10.36 -2.45
N VAL A 198 6.26 -10.99 -3.03
CA VAL A 198 5.40 -11.93 -2.28
C VAL A 198 6.19 -13.18 -1.89
N ALA A 199 7.08 -13.69 -2.73
CA ALA A 199 7.96 -14.80 -2.37
C ALA A 199 8.87 -14.44 -1.18
N ASP A 200 9.47 -13.24 -1.20
CA ASP A 200 10.29 -12.75 -0.08
C ASP A 200 9.46 -12.55 1.20
N LEU A 201 8.29 -11.93 1.09
CA LEU A 201 7.37 -11.74 2.22
C LEU A 201 6.90 -13.08 2.78
N SER A 202 6.56 -14.06 1.92
CA SER A 202 6.13 -15.39 2.36
C SER A 202 7.22 -16.10 3.17
N ARG A 203 8.45 -16.06 2.69
CA ARG A 203 9.60 -16.64 3.40
C ARG A 203 9.83 -15.99 4.77
N LEU A 204 9.76 -14.66 4.84
CA LEU A 204 9.92 -13.92 6.10
C LEU A 204 8.74 -14.17 7.06
N ALA A 205 7.50 -14.11 6.55
CA ALA A 205 6.30 -14.32 7.33
C ALA A 205 6.23 -15.76 7.88
N GLY A 206 6.56 -16.76 7.06
CA GLY A 206 6.62 -18.15 7.48
C GLY A 206 7.62 -18.39 8.61
N ALA A 207 8.84 -17.84 8.49
CA ALA A 207 9.85 -17.96 9.53
C ALA A 207 9.46 -17.25 10.85
N ILE A 208 8.75 -16.11 10.76
CA ILE A 208 8.25 -15.40 11.93
C ILE A 208 7.08 -16.17 12.55
N HIS A 209 6.16 -16.66 11.72
CA HIS A 209 4.99 -17.41 12.17
C HIS A 209 5.38 -18.69 12.94
N GLN A 210 6.33 -19.46 12.42
CA GLN A 210 6.87 -20.63 13.11
C GLN A 210 7.42 -20.29 14.49
N ARG A 211 8.10 -19.15 14.65
CA ARG A 211 8.59 -18.70 15.97
C ARG A 211 7.45 -18.33 16.91
N LEU A 212 6.40 -17.70 16.41
CA LEU A 212 5.25 -17.28 17.22
C LEU A 212 4.36 -18.47 17.64
N THR A 213 4.36 -19.55 16.86
CA THR A 213 3.54 -20.73 17.10
C THR A 213 4.36 -21.93 17.60
N ALA A 214 5.58 -21.68 18.12
CA ALA A 214 6.48 -22.73 18.59
C ALA A 214 6.72 -23.88 17.57
N GLY A 215 6.64 -23.59 16.27
CA GLY A 215 6.85 -24.52 15.18
C GLY A 215 5.61 -25.35 14.78
N GLU A 216 4.47 -25.13 15.41
CA GLU A 216 3.25 -25.92 15.14
C GLU A 216 2.56 -25.56 13.82
N GLU A 217 2.74 -24.31 13.36
CA GLU A 217 2.05 -23.80 12.19
C GLU A 217 3.01 -23.26 11.13
N ASN A 218 2.69 -23.50 9.87
CA ASN A 218 3.44 -22.99 8.73
C ASN A 218 2.57 -22.04 7.90
N LEU A 219 2.88 -20.73 7.96
CA LEU A 219 2.21 -19.70 7.17
C LEU A 219 2.83 -19.59 5.78
N THR A 220 1.99 -19.59 4.77
CA THR A 220 2.36 -19.31 3.37
C THR A 220 1.55 -18.14 2.83
N VAL A 221 2.24 -17.23 2.13
CA VAL A 221 1.61 -16.11 1.40
C VAL A 221 1.88 -16.33 -0.08
N ALA A 222 0.85 -16.39 -0.91
CA ALA A 222 0.99 -16.62 -2.34
C ALA A 222 0.30 -15.53 -3.17
N TYR A 223 0.91 -15.20 -4.30
CA TYR A 223 0.35 -14.27 -5.27
C TYR A 223 -0.58 -15.02 -6.22
N GLN A 224 -1.81 -14.56 -6.35
CA GLN A 224 -2.84 -15.18 -7.18
C GLN A 224 -3.14 -14.31 -8.40
N LEU A 225 -2.86 -14.82 -9.58
CA LEU A 225 -3.24 -14.23 -10.86
C LEU A 225 -4.73 -14.46 -11.11
N HIS A 226 -5.49 -13.40 -11.34
CA HIS A 226 -6.96 -13.46 -11.49
C HIS A 226 -7.42 -14.37 -12.66
N ASN A 227 -6.70 -14.38 -13.76
CA ASN A 227 -7.09 -15.13 -14.98
C ASN A 227 -6.21 -16.34 -15.27
N ALA A 228 -5.40 -16.78 -14.32
CA ALA A 228 -4.61 -17.99 -14.51
C ALA A 228 -5.52 -19.23 -14.38
N VAL A 229 -5.49 -20.09 -15.39
CA VAL A 229 -6.20 -21.38 -15.37
C VAL A 229 -5.45 -22.39 -14.48
N ASN A 230 -4.14 -22.20 -14.32
CA ASN A 230 -3.26 -23.00 -13.46
C ASN A 230 -2.23 -22.09 -12.79
N ASP A 231 -1.70 -22.50 -11.63
CA ASP A 231 -0.61 -21.81 -10.91
C ASP A 231 0.72 -21.68 -11.72
N MET A 232 0.78 -22.30 -12.90
CA MET A 232 1.93 -22.31 -13.82
C MET A 232 1.84 -21.23 -14.91
N ALA A 233 0.88 -20.30 -14.88
CA ALA A 233 0.79 -19.24 -15.85
C ALA A 233 2.05 -18.33 -15.77
N ASP A 234 2.79 -18.23 -16.87
CA ASP A 234 3.86 -17.23 -17.01
C ASP A 234 3.22 -15.90 -17.45
N PRO A 235 3.12 -14.88 -16.58
CA PRO A 235 2.49 -13.60 -16.88
C PRO A 235 3.41 -12.72 -17.75
N SER A 236 3.87 -13.27 -18.87
CA SER A 236 4.66 -12.58 -19.87
C SER A 236 3.85 -11.54 -20.66
N VAL A 237 4.53 -10.69 -21.40
CA VAL A 237 3.88 -9.71 -22.29
C VAL A 237 2.99 -10.41 -23.33
N SER A 238 3.47 -11.52 -23.90
CA SER A 238 2.70 -12.32 -24.88
C SER A 238 1.44 -12.91 -24.25
N TRP A 239 1.54 -13.44 -23.03
CA TRP A 239 0.38 -13.96 -22.29
C TRP A 239 -0.66 -12.87 -22.05
N TYR A 240 -0.27 -11.68 -21.61
CA TYR A 240 -1.21 -10.56 -21.41
C TYR A 240 -1.84 -10.09 -22.71
N ASN A 241 -1.09 -10.00 -23.81
CA ASN A 241 -1.64 -9.65 -25.12
C ASN A 241 -2.72 -10.65 -25.58
N GLU A 242 -2.44 -11.95 -25.41
CA GLU A 242 -3.43 -12.99 -25.73
C GLU A 242 -4.69 -12.90 -24.87
N MET A 243 -4.51 -12.70 -23.56
CA MET A 243 -5.65 -12.60 -22.64
C MET A 243 -6.49 -11.34 -22.89
N LEU A 244 -5.88 -10.20 -23.16
CA LEU A 244 -6.59 -8.95 -23.53
C LEU A 244 -7.37 -9.12 -24.82
N LYS A 245 -6.78 -9.78 -25.82
CA LYS A 245 -7.47 -10.06 -27.09
C LYS A 245 -8.66 -11.01 -26.89
N LYS A 246 -8.52 -12.07 -26.10
CA LYS A 246 -9.62 -12.98 -25.75
C LYS A 246 -10.75 -12.27 -25.01
N ALA A 247 -10.42 -11.29 -24.17
CA ALA A 247 -11.37 -10.55 -23.36
C ALA A 247 -12.05 -9.37 -24.12
N GLU A 248 -11.57 -8.98 -25.29
CA GLU A 248 -11.94 -7.75 -26.01
C GLU A 248 -13.45 -7.53 -26.07
N SER A 249 -14.20 -8.51 -26.58
CA SER A 249 -15.67 -8.40 -26.73
C SER A 249 -16.41 -8.25 -25.39
N VAL A 250 -15.92 -8.89 -24.34
CA VAL A 250 -16.46 -8.79 -22.98
C VAL A 250 -16.14 -7.44 -22.38
N ASP A 251 -14.89 -6.97 -22.55
CA ASP A 251 -14.42 -5.69 -22.05
C ASP A 251 -15.17 -4.52 -22.67
N ILE A 252 -15.43 -4.57 -23.99
CA ILE A 252 -16.24 -3.55 -24.69
C ILE A 252 -17.66 -3.51 -24.10
N ARG A 253 -18.34 -4.65 -23.95
CA ARG A 253 -19.68 -4.70 -23.35
C ARG A 253 -19.73 -4.16 -21.93
N ARG A 254 -18.71 -4.42 -21.12
CA ARG A 254 -18.60 -3.95 -19.72
C ARG A 254 -18.12 -2.49 -19.64
N GLY A 255 -17.41 -2.01 -20.64
CA GLY A 255 -16.73 -0.71 -20.59
C GLY A 255 -15.55 -0.69 -19.61
N SER A 256 -14.97 -1.86 -19.31
CA SER A 256 -13.86 -1.99 -18.36
C SER A 256 -13.00 -3.21 -18.67
N THR A 257 -11.71 -3.11 -18.38
CA THR A 257 -10.72 -4.16 -18.57
C THR A 257 -10.89 -5.26 -17.52
N SER A 258 -10.98 -6.51 -17.96
CA SER A 258 -11.14 -7.69 -17.10
C SER A 258 -9.88 -8.55 -16.95
N VAL A 259 -8.74 -8.06 -17.41
CA VAL A 259 -7.44 -8.76 -17.37
C VAL A 259 -6.37 -7.83 -16.79
N GLY A 260 -5.60 -8.32 -15.83
CA GLY A 260 -4.42 -7.61 -15.34
C GLY A 260 -4.31 -7.50 -13.82
N PRO A 261 -3.16 -6.98 -13.33
CA PRO A 261 -2.80 -6.95 -11.91
C PRO A 261 -3.71 -6.11 -11.01
N HIS A 262 -4.64 -5.35 -11.55
CA HIS A 262 -5.68 -4.66 -10.78
C HIS A 262 -6.79 -5.58 -10.27
N LEU A 263 -6.81 -6.85 -10.72
CA LEU A 263 -7.76 -7.88 -10.32
C LEU A 263 -7.13 -9.02 -9.53
N ASP A 264 -5.79 -9.11 -9.52
CA ASP A 264 -5.06 -10.14 -8.80
C ASP A 264 -5.25 -10.06 -7.28
N ASP A 265 -4.86 -11.13 -6.57
CA ASP A 265 -5.04 -11.21 -5.12
C ASP A 265 -3.80 -11.81 -4.42
N LEU A 266 -3.85 -11.82 -3.09
CA LEU A 266 -2.98 -12.58 -2.21
C LEU A 266 -3.79 -13.62 -1.47
N SER A 267 -3.27 -14.84 -1.35
CA SER A 267 -3.79 -15.85 -0.44
C SER A 267 -2.85 -16.02 0.76
N LEU A 268 -3.44 -16.27 1.91
CA LEU A 268 -2.72 -16.61 3.14
C LEU A 268 -3.26 -17.96 3.61
N THR A 269 -2.37 -18.94 3.74
CA THR A 269 -2.71 -20.27 4.21
C THR A 269 -1.85 -20.65 5.41
N VAL A 270 -2.43 -21.40 6.35
CA VAL A 270 -1.71 -22.03 7.47
C VAL A 270 -1.86 -23.54 7.32
N ASN A 271 -0.74 -24.25 7.29
CA ASN A 271 -0.70 -25.71 7.04
C ASN A 271 -1.49 -26.12 5.78
N GLY A 272 -1.46 -25.27 4.74
CA GLY A 272 -2.19 -25.50 3.48
C GLY A 272 -3.68 -25.13 3.51
N VAL A 273 -4.22 -24.67 4.64
CA VAL A 273 -5.63 -24.30 4.82
C VAL A 273 -5.80 -22.79 4.73
N ASP A 274 -6.77 -22.31 3.93
CA ASP A 274 -7.04 -20.89 3.74
C ASP A 274 -7.48 -20.20 5.05
N LEU A 275 -6.70 -19.22 5.50
CA LEU A 275 -6.96 -18.50 6.74
C LEU A 275 -8.24 -17.66 6.71
N ARG A 276 -8.64 -17.19 5.55
CA ARG A 276 -9.85 -16.38 5.38
C ARG A 276 -11.10 -17.18 5.63
N VAL A 277 -11.13 -18.43 5.15
CA VAL A 277 -12.32 -19.29 5.17
C VAL A 277 -12.37 -20.14 6.42
N TYR A 278 -11.23 -20.73 6.80
CA TYR A 278 -11.16 -21.78 7.82
C TYR A 278 -10.31 -21.44 9.04
N GLY A 279 -9.56 -20.33 8.99
CA GLY A 279 -8.70 -19.94 10.10
C GLY A 279 -9.48 -19.54 11.34
N SER A 280 -9.05 -20.04 12.51
CA SER A 280 -9.54 -19.54 13.81
C SER A 280 -9.19 -18.07 14.00
N GLN A 281 -9.85 -17.37 14.91
CA GLN A 281 -9.53 -15.97 15.19
C GLN A 281 -8.07 -15.79 15.65
N GLY A 282 -7.56 -16.72 16.47
CA GLY A 282 -6.15 -16.75 16.89
C GLY A 282 -5.21 -16.88 15.69
N GLN A 283 -5.44 -17.87 14.82
CA GLN A 283 -4.65 -18.08 13.61
C GLN A 283 -4.67 -16.87 12.69
N GLN A 284 -5.81 -16.23 12.51
CA GLN A 284 -5.92 -15.03 11.69
C GLN A 284 -5.13 -13.87 12.28
N ARG A 285 -5.19 -13.63 13.61
CA ARG A 285 -4.40 -12.60 14.30
C ARG A 285 -2.90 -12.89 14.20
N THR A 286 -2.47 -14.11 14.50
CA THR A 286 -1.05 -14.50 14.41
C THR A 286 -0.54 -14.44 12.98
N GLY A 287 -1.35 -14.83 11.99
CA GLY A 287 -1.03 -14.73 10.57
C GLY A 287 -0.82 -13.28 10.10
N VAL A 288 -1.72 -12.36 10.50
CA VAL A 288 -1.57 -10.92 10.22
C VAL A 288 -0.34 -10.36 10.92
N LEU A 289 -0.13 -10.67 12.20
CA LEU A 289 1.04 -10.22 12.96
C LEU A 289 2.33 -10.68 12.28
N SER A 290 2.39 -11.94 11.84
CA SER A 290 3.54 -12.50 11.13
C SER A 290 3.82 -11.77 9.82
N LEU A 291 2.77 -11.47 9.04
CA LEU A 291 2.89 -10.72 7.79
C LEU A 291 3.38 -9.29 8.04
N LYS A 292 2.84 -8.61 9.05
CA LYS A 292 3.23 -7.24 9.40
C LYS A 292 4.66 -7.15 9.95
N LEU A 293 5.10 -8.14 10.71
CA LEU A 293 6.50 -8.23 11.14
C LEU A 293 7.43 -8.55 9.96
N ALA A 294 6.97 -9.37 9.01
CA ALA A 294 7.72 -9.62 7.76
C ALA A 294 7.87 -8.37 6.92
N GLU A 295 6.87 -7.49 6.89
CA GLU A 295 6.91 -6.18 6.23
C GLU A 295 8.06 -5.32 6.78
N LEU A 296 8.27 -5.28 8.12
CA LEU A 296 9.38 -4.56 8.74
C LEU A 296 10.74 -5.06 8.22
N GLU A 297 10.93 -6.38 8.20
CA GLU A 297 12.18 -6.98 7.73
C GLU A 297 12.37 -6.80 6.22
N PHE A 298 11.31 -6.89 5.44
CA PHE A 298 11.33 -6.65 3.99
C PHE A 298 11.76 -5.21 3.66
N LEU A 299 11.17 -4.22 4.33
CA LEU A 299 11.53 -2.81 4.13
C LEU A 299 12.93 -2.50 4.66
N ARG A 300 13.35 -3.13 5.78
CA ARG A 300 14.71 -3.01 6.29
C ARG A 300 15.73 -3.51 5.29
N ALA A 301 15.48 -4.68 4.68
CA ALA A 301 16.37 -5.25 3.68
C ALA A 301 16.51 -4.35 2.44
N ALA A 302 15.40 -3.72 2.00
CA ALA A 302 15.40 -2.81 0.86
C ALA A 302 16.10 -1.47 1.15
N ALA A 303 15.88 -0.88 2.33
CA ALA A 303 16.36 0.47 2.67
C ALA A 303 17.69 0.49 3.43
N GLY A 304 18.17 -0.65 3.96
CA GLY A 304 19.36 -0.75 4.83
C GLY A 304 19.17 -0.15 6.24
N GLU A 305 17.96 0.27 6.57
CA GLU A 305 17.58 0.78 7.90
C GLU A 305 16.13 0.39 8.23
N TYR A 306 15.81 0.28 9.53
CA TYR A 306 14.44 -0.01 9.92
C TYR A 306 13.48 1.12 9.55
N PRO A 307 12.26 0.80 9.08
CA PRO A 307 11.19 1.77 8.93
C PRO A 307 10.77 2.34 10.28
N VAL A 308 10.07 3.46 10.27
CA VAL A 308 9.39 3.98 11.46
C VAL A 308 8.21 3.08 11.77
N LEU A 309 8.20 2.48 12.95
CA LEU A 309 7.11 1.63 13.41
C LEU A 309 6.06 2.50 14.11
N LEU A 310 4.83 2.41 13.65
CA LEU A 310 3.65 3.07 14.20
C LEU A 310 2.69 2.01 14.73
N LEU A 311 2.29 2.13 16.00
CA LEU A 311 1.39 1.18 16.66
C LEU A 311 0.14 1.94 17.10
N ASP A 312 -1.02 1.65 16.47
CA ASP A 312 -2.30 2.25 16.80
C ASP A 312 -3.19 1.20 17.47
N ASP A 313 -3.38 1.34 18.77
CA ASP A 313 -4.24 0.50 19.63
C ASP A 313 -4.01 -1.03 19.53
N VAL A 314 -2.81 -1.43 19.14
CA VAL A 314 -2.47 -2.86 18.91
C VAL A 314 -2.49 -3.66 20.22
N MET A 315 -2.20 -3.01 21.36
CA MET A 315 -2.11 -3.68 22.66
C MET A 315 -3.45 -4.21 23.16
N SER A 316 -4.57 -3.66 22.67
CA SER A 316 -5.90 -4.16 23.00
C SER A 316 -6.25 -5.47 22.27
N GLU A 317 -5.54 -5.76 21.18
CA GLU A 317 -5.74 -6.94 20.33
C GLU A 317 -4.81 -8.12 20.70
N LEU A 318 -3.75 -7.85 21.49
CA LEU A 318 -2.84 -8.89 21.97
C LEU A 318 -3.37 -9.45 23.29
N ASP A 319 -3.75 -10.73 23.30
CA ASP A 319 -4.13 -11.42 24.51
C ASP A 319 -2.97 -11.37 25.52
N ARG A 320 -3.32 -11.20 26.81
CA ARG A 320 -2.38 -11.34 27.94
C ARG A 320 -2.11 -12.84 28.19
N GLY A 321 -1.52 -13.51 27.22
CA GLY A 321 -1.07 -14.88 27.38
C GLY A 321 0.42 -14.96 27.67
#